data_d5d91e4d67e594e7648a3bddf13d934e
#
_entry.id   d5d91e4d67e594e7648a3bddf13d934e
#
_cell.length_a   1.000
_cell.length_b   1.000
_cell.length_c   1.000
_cell.angle_alpha   90.00
_cell.angle_beta   90.00
_cell.angle_gamma   90.00
#
_symmetry.space_group_name_H-M   'P 1'
#
loop_
_entity.id
_entity.type
_entity.pdbx_description
1 polymer ?
#
loop_
_entity_poly.entity_id
_entity_poly.type
_entity_poly.pdbx_seq_one_letter_code
_entity_poly.pdbx_strand_id
1 'polypeptide(L)'
;LPAICGRVCPQENQCEKHCILTKRGESVAIGRLERFVADRELASDKEVKPVERAADARKVAVIGAGPSGLSCAGDLAKKGYDVTIFEALHKAGGVLSYGIPEFRLPKDTVVKKEIENIEKLGVKIEVDSVAGRLYTVDELLQEEGFDAVFIGTGAGLPRFQGIPGESLNGVYSANEFLTRCNLMKAYKFPEYATPIQVGRHVAVVGGGNVAMDAARTALRLGAEKVSIIYRRSAAEIPARAEEVEHAKEEGIDFQLLTNPVEVLGDENGWVTGLRCIRMELGEPDASGRRRPIPIEGSEFDMEMDTVIIAIGTGPNPIIAHTTPGLKTTKRGNIEADEETCATSKEGVFAGGDIVTGAATVILAMGAGRKAAAAIDTYLKSKKK
;
A
#
# COMPACT_ATOMS: atom_id res chain seq x y z
N LEU A 1 -5.95 -13.39 5.29
CA LEU A 1 -6.71 -12.40 4.48
C LEU A 1 -6.98 -12.94 3.06
N PRO A 2 -7.57 -14.16 2.90
CA PRO A 2 -7.70 -14.80 1.57
C PRO A 2 -8.67 -14.06 0.66
N ALA A 3 -9.73 -13.46 1.19
CA ALA A 3 -10.67 -12.70 0.39
C ALA A 3 -10.04 -11.45 -0.24
N ILE A 4 -9.01 -10.90 0.40
CA ILE A 4 -8.20 -9.79 -0.12
C ILE A 4 -7.21 -10.32 -1.16
N CYS A 5 -6.43 -11.36 -0.84
CA CYS A 5 -5.43 -11.94 -1.74
C CYS A 5 -6.04 -12.39 -3.08
N GLY A 6 -7.18 -13.07 -3.04
CA GLY A 6 -7.89 -13.52 -4.24
C GLY A 6 -8.35 -12.38 -5.17
N ARG A 7 -8.35 -11.12 -4.67
CA ARG A 7 -8.71 -9.93 -5.46
C ARG A 7 -7.53 -9.11 -5.95
N VAL A 8 -6.47 -8.97 -5.13
CA VAL A 8 -5.44 -7.95 -5.37
C VAL A 8 -4.04 -8.49 -5.62
N CYS A 9 -3.77 -9.77 -5.38
CA CYS A 9 -2.48 -10.36 -5.71
C CYS A 9 -2.24 -10.39 -7.23
N PRO A 10 -1.03 -10.10 -7.71
CA PRO A 10 -0.63 -10.32 -9.11
C PRO A 10 -0.33 -11.81 -9.33
N GLN A 11 -1.38 -12.64 -9.37
CA GLN A 11 -1.26 -14.11 -9.45
C GLN A 11 -0.47 -14.55 -10.66
N GLU A 12 -0.59 -13.82 -11.79
CA GLU A 12 0.16 -14.04 -13.03
C GLU A 12 1.68 -13.97 -12.85
N ASN A 13 2.15 -13.26 -11.80
CA ASN A 13 3.58 -13.16 -11.45
C ASN A 13 3.96 -13.99 -10.23
N GLN A 14 3.02 -14.63 -9.58
CA GLN A 14 3.17 -15.38 -8.32
C GLN A 14 2.72 -16.84 -8.49
N CYS A 15 1.61 -17.23 -7.84
CA CYS A 15 1.16 -18.63 -7.82
C CYS A 15 0.80 -19.20 -9.18
N GLU A 16 0.14 -18.42 -10.04
CA GLU A 16 -0.26 -18.88 -11.38
C GLU A 16 0.93 -19.02 -12.33
N LYS A 17 1.94 -18.13 -12.20
CA LYS A 17 3.20 -18.22 -12.97
C LYS A 17 3.90 -19.57 -12.80
N HIS A 18 3.81 -20.17 -11.62
CA HIS A 18 4.46 -21.43 -11.28
C HIS A 18 3.56 -22.65 -11.50
N CYS A 19 2.36 -22.46 -12.05
CA CYS A 19 1.45 -23.56 -12.34
C CYS A 19 2.01 -24.43 -13.46
N ILE A 20 2.04 -25.77 -13.26
CA ILE A 20 2.56 -26.68 -14.25
C ILE A 20 1.77 -26.66 -15.57
N LEU A 21 0.50 -26.28 -15.52
CA LEU A 21 -0.37 -26.21 -16.70
C LEU A 21 0.02 -25.07 -17.64
N THR A 22 0.69 -24.02 -17.19
CA THR A 22 1.19 -22.94 -18.07
C THR A 22 2.14 -23.45 -19.16
N LYS A 23 2.75 -24.64 -18.98
CA LYS A 23 3.57 -25.30 -19.99
C LYS A 23 2.75 -25.89 -21.15
N ARG A 24 1.42 -26.01 -20.99
CA ARG A 24 0.51 -26.65 -21.95
C ARG A 24 -0.68 -25.80 -22.37
N GLY A 25 -0.79 -24.61 -21.82
CA GLY A 25 -1.90 -23.68 -22.03
C GLY A 25 -2.04 -22.70 -20.89
N GLU A 26 -3.26 -22.45 -20.43
CA GLU A 26 -3.54 -21.55 -19.31
C GLU A 26 -3.28 -22.20 -17.96
N SER A 27 -2.90 -21.38 -16.98
CA SER A 27 -2.76 -21.81 -15.58
C SER A 27 -4.14 -22.16 -14.97
N VAL A 28 -4.13 -22.91 -13.87
CA VAL A 28 -5.29 -22.93 -12.98
C VAL A 28 -5.53 -21.51 -12.49
N ALA A 29 -6.76 -21.03 -12.54
CA ALA A 29 -7.17 -19.70 -12.07
C ALA A 29 -7.18 -19.64 -10.51
N ILE A 30 -5.98 -19.73 -9.90
CA ILE A 30 -5.78 -19.90 -8.45
C ILE A 30 -6.39 -18.71 -7.71
N GLY A 31 -6.15 -17.47 -8.18
CA GLY A 31 -6.72 -16.28 -7.56
C GLY A 31 -8.24 -16.24 -7.60
N ARG A 32 -8.85 -16.69 -8.69
CA ARG A 32 -10.32 -16.76 -8.82
C ARG A 32 -10.92 -17.81 -7.87
N LEU A 33 -10.25 -18.96 -7.73
CA LEU A 33 -10.67 -20.01 -6.80
C LEU A 33 -10.48 -19.58 -5.34
N GLU A 34 -9.37 -18.93 -5.00
CA GLU A 34 -9.13 -18.35 -3.68
C GLU A 34 -10.23 -17.36 -3.32
N ARG A 35 -10.55 -16.43 -4.23
CA ARG A 35 -11.64 -15.48 -4.05
C ARG A 35 -12.98 -16.18 -3.83
N PHE A 36 -13.32 -17.16 -4.65
CA PHE A 36 -14.57 -17.90 -4.56
C PHE A 36 -14.75 -18.56 -3.19
N VAL A 37 -13.72 -19.28 -2.72
CA VAL A 37 -13.77 -19.97 -1.43
C VAL A 37 -13.85 -18.98 -0.27
N ALA A 38 -13.05 -17.92 -0.33
CA ALA A 38 -13.03 -16.89 0.70
C ALA A 38 -14.36 -16.12 0.78
N ASP A 39 -14.95 -15.75 -0.36
CA ASP A 39 -16.27 -15.09 -0.39
C ASP A 39 -17.37 -15.98 0.19
N ARG A 40 -17.30 -17.28 -0.09
CA ARG A 40 -18.22 -18.27 0.50
C ARG A 40 -18.03 -18.39 2.00
N GLU A 41 -16.79 -18.36 2.50
CA GLU A 41 -16.51 -18.38 3.94
C GLU A 41 -17.03 -17.11 4.62
N LEU A 42 -16.76 -15.92 4.05
CA LEU A 42 -17.25 -14.64 4.56
C LEU A 42 -18.78 -14.51 4.56
N ALA A 43 -19.46 -15.25 3.68
CA ALA A 43 -20.92 -15.30 3.61
C ALA A 43 -21.50 -16.37 4.56
N SER A 44 -20.66 -17.22 5.15
CA SER A 44 -21.11 -18.25 6.09
C SER A 44 -21.21 -17.70 7.51
N ASP A 45 -22.11 -18.27 8.31
CA ASP A 45 -22.27 -17.94 9.74
C ASP A 45 -21.21 -18.63 10.62
N LYS A 46 -20.07 -19.04 10.04
CA LYS A 46 -19.01 -19.70 10.78
C LYS A 46 -18.39 -18.76 11.81
N GLU A 47 -18.56 -19.08 13.05
CA GLU A 47 -18.04 -18.32 14.17
C GLU A 47 -16.51 -18.51 14.29
N VAL A 48 -15.76 -17.42 14.30
CA VAL A 48 -14.36 -17.41 14.71
C VAL A 48 -14.32 -17.38 16.23
N LYS A 49 -13.82 -18.45 16.85
CA LYS A 49 -13.72 -18.52 18.31
C LYS A 49 -12.45 -17.83 18.80
N PRO A 50 -12.54 -17.01 19.86
CA PRO A 50 -11.35 -16.44 20.49
C PRO A 50 -10.45 -17.56 21.03
N VAL A 51 -9.16 -17.29 21.05
CA VAL A 51 -8.18 -18.20 21.65
C VAL A 51 -8.12 -17.91 23.15
N GLU A 52 -8.21 -18.96 23.98
CA GLU A 52 -8.02 -18.85 25.42
C GLU A 52 -6.61 -18.35 25.71
N ARG A 53 -6.50 -17.33 26.55
CA ARG A 53 -5.23 -16.77 26.99
C ARG A 53 -4.98 -17.04 28.45
N ALA A 54 -3.73 -17.30 28.80
CA ALA A 54 -3.32 -17.33 30.20
C ALA A 54 -3.46 -15.92 30.81
N ALA A 55 -3.76 -15.84 32.10
CA ALA A 55 -3.89 -14.57 32.82
C ALA A 55 -2.59 -13.74 32.80
N ASP A 56 -1.44 -14.41 32.65
CA ASP A 56 -0.11 -13.85 32.56
C ASP A 56 0.45 -13.91 31.13
N ALA A 57 -0.41 -13.92 30.11
CA ALA A 57 0.01 -13.91 28.70
C ALA A 57 0.90 -12.71 28.41
N ARG A 58 2.01 -12.95 27.70
CA ARG A 58 2.91 -11.88 27.27
C ARG A 58 2.25 -10.96 26.27
N LYS A 59 2.57 -9.67 26.38
CA LYS A 59 1.96 -8.61 25.59
C LYS A 59 2.84 -8.27 24.38
N VAL A 60 2.24 -8.12 23.22
CA VAL A 60 2.92 -7.68 22.00
C VAL A 60 2.23 -6.48 21.41
N ALA A 61 2.97 -5.40 21.22
CA ALA A 61 2.51 -4.22 20.47
C ALA A 61 2.78 -4.39 18.98
N VAL A 62 1.80 -4.07 18.15
CA VAL A 62 1.92 -4.04 16.69
C VAL A 62 1.64 -2.62 16.22
N ILE A 63 2.60 -1.99 15.55
CA ILE A 63 2.46 -0.62 15.03
C ILE A 63 2.07 -0.68 13.56
N GLY A 64 0.82 -0.32 13.26
CA GLY A 64 0.20 -0.32 11.94
C GLY A 64 -0.73 -1.51 11.70
N ALA A 65 -1.98 -1.23 11.35
CA ALA A 65 -3.03 -2.19 11.03
C ALA A 65 -3.12 -2.51 9.53
N GLY A 66 -2.02 -2.40 8.79
CA GLY A 66 -1.91 -2.85 7.41
C GLY A 66 -1.77 -4.37 7.30
N PRO A 67 -1.63 -4.93 6.07
CA PRO A 67 -1.53 -6.37 5.84
C PRO A 67 -0.47 -7.08 6.68
N SER A 68 0.70 -6.45 6.85
CA SER A 68 1.80 -6.96 7.66
C SER A 68 1.43 -7.06 9.14
N GLY A 69 0.92 -5.96 9.72
CA GLY A 69 0.53 -5.90 11.13
C GLY A 69 -0.64 -6.83 11.45
N LEU A 70 -1.69 -6.83 10.62
CA LEU A 70 -2.85 -7.72 10.79
C LEU A 70 -2.44 -9.19 10.76
N SER A 71 -1.53 -9.58 9.86
CA SER A 71 -1.05 -10.96 9.78
C SER A 71 -0.19 -11.35 10.97
N CYS A 72 0.70 -10.45 11.41
CA CYS A 72 1.51 -10.64 12.61
C CYS A 72 0.62 -10.81 13.85
N ALA A 73 -0.30 -9.89 14.05
CA ALA A 73 -1.21 -9.88 15.20
C ALA A 73 -2.09 -11.13 15.25
N GLY A 74 -2.69 -11.52 14.12
CA GLY A 74 -3.54 -12.71 14.04
C GLY A 74 -2.77 -14.01 14.35
N ASP A 75 -1.55 -14.16 13.85
CA ASP A 75 -0.74 -15.35 14.11
C ASP A 75 -0.22 -15.37 15.57
N LEU A 76 0.09 -14.23 16.17
CA LEU A 76 0.45 -14.15 17.59
C LEU A 76 -0.74 -14.41 18.51
N ALA A 77 -1.92 -13.86 18.19
CA ALA A 77 -3.14 -14.13 18.96
C ALA A 77 -3.49 -15.62 18.99
N LYS A 78 -3.36 -16.33 17.85
CA LYS A 78 -3.53 -17.79 17.77
C LYS A 78 -2.54 -18.58 18.63
N LYS A 79 -1.42 -17.98 19.01
CA LYS A 79 -0.42 -18.58 19.92
C LYS A 79 -0.64 -18.22 21.39
N GLY A 80 -1.70 -17.46 21.70
CA GLY A 80 -2.09 -17.10 23.06
C GLY A 80 -1.45 -15.82 23.60
N TYR A 81 -0.82 -15.00 22.77
CA TYR A 81 -0.29 -13.69 23.16
C TYR A 81 -1.41 -12.65 23.30
N ASP A 82 -1.24 -11.69 24.22
CA ASP A 82 -2.11 -10.49 24.29
C ASP A 82 -1.57 -9.43 23.31
N VAL A 83 -2.31 -9.21 22.23
CA VAL A 83 -1.85 -8.37 21.12
C VAL A 83 -2.69 -7.12 21.01
N THR A 84 -2.01 -5.96 20.97
CA THR A 84 -2.62 -4.67 20.68
C THR A 84 -2.00 -4.07 19.44
N ILE A 85 -2.83 -3.70 18.46
CA ILE A 85 -2.42 -2.96 17.26
C ILE A 85 -2.68 -1.48 17.49
N PHE A 86 -1.67 -0.63 17.25
CA PHE A 86 -1.78 0.82 17.23
C PHE A 86 -1.82 1.30 15.78
N GLU A 87 -2.93 1.91 15.38
CA GLU A 87 -3.16 2.38 14.01
C GLU A 87 -3.32 3.91 14.00
N ALA A 88 -2.54 4.57 13.16
CA ALA A 88 -2.53 6.02 13.07
C ALA A 88 -3.82 6.61 12.47
N LEU A 89 -4.48 5.88 11.58
CA LEU A 89 -5.71 6.29 10.91
C LEU A 89 -6.95 5.92 11.74
N HIS A 90 -8.06 6.57 11.44
CA HIS A 90 -9.36 6.29 12.09
C HIS A 90 -10.00 4.94 11.65
N LYS A 91 -9.35 4.21 10.75
CA LYS A 91 -9.75 2.87 10.30
C LYS A 91 -8.54 1.99 10.08
N ALA A 92 -8.65 0.75 10.54
CA ALA A 92 -7.69 -0.30 10.27
C ALA A 92 -7.69 -0.73 8.79
N GLY A 93 -6.62 -1.38 8.37
CA GLY A 93 -6.46 -1.94 7.04
C GLY A 93 -5.29 -1.35 6.25
N GLY A 94 -4.76 -0.19 6.64
CA GLY A 94 -3.69 0.47 5.90
C GLY A 94 -4.06 0.66 4.43
N VAL A 95 -3.16 0.29 3.51
CA VAL A 95 -3.38 0.42 2.06
C VAL A 95 -4.65 -0.28 1.55
N LEU A 96 -5.13 -1.31 2.24
CA LEU A 96 -6.39 -1.98 1.90
C LEU A 96 -7.59 -1.05 2.06
N SER A 97 -7.52 -0.14 3.01
CA SER A 97 -8.59 0.82 3.32
C SER A 97 -8.42 2.14 2.58
N TYR A 98 -7.22 2.72 2.55
CA TYR A 98 -7.01 4.04 1.96
C TYR A 98 -6.57 4.01 0.49
N GLY A 99 -5.83 2.97 0.05
CA GLY A 99 -5.13 3.00 -1.24
C GLY A 99 -5.87 2.27 -2.36
N ILE A 100 -6.35 1.05 -2.13
CA ILE A 100 -7.00 0.24 -3.16
C ILE A 100 -8.46 0.69 -3.35
N PRO A 101 -8.93 0.96 -4.57
CA PRO A 101 -10.30 1.45 -4.80
C PRO A 101 -11.39 0.44 -4.41
N GLU A 102 -12.56 0.97 -4.05
CA GLU A 102 -13.76 0.19 -3.69
C GLU A 102 -14.15 -0.82 -4.76
N PHE A 103 -14.05 -0.45 -6.05
CA PHE A 103 -14.41 -1.31 -7.17
C PHE A 103 -13.46 -2.51 -7.38
N ARG A 104 -12.24 -2.47 -6.81
CA ARG A 104 -11.31 -3.60 -6.77
C ARG A 104 -11.39 -4.38 -5.47
N LEU A 105 -11.49 -3.68 -4.36
CA LEU A 105 -11.48 -4.25 -3.02
C LEU A 105 -12.56 -3.58 -2.15
N PRO A 106 -13.77 -4.18 -2.07
CA PRO A 106 -14.87 -3.67 -1.26
C PRO A 106 -14.48 -3.55 0.23
N LYS A 107 -14.72 -2.37 0.83
CA LYS A 107 -14.29 -2.09 2.20
C LYS A 107 -15.18 -2.73 3.24
N ASP A 108 -16.49 -2.52 3.11
CA ASP A 108 -17.44 -2.94 4.15
C ASP A 108 -17.70 -4.45 4.11
N THR A 109 -17.68 -5.07 2.94
CA THR A 109 -18.02 -6.49 2.77
C THR A 109 -16.82 -7.44 2.78
N VAL A 110 -15.61 -6.93 2.53
CA VAL A 110 -14.39 -7.73 2.47
C VAL A 110 -13.38 -7.29 3.51
N VAL A 111 -12.82 -6.06 3.39
CA VAL A 111 -11.73 -5.61 4.26
C VAL A 111 -12.16 -5.60 5.72
N LYS A 112 -13.32 -5.03 6.01
CA LYS A 112 -13.88 -4.96 7.37
C LYS A 112 -14.08 -6.36 7.97
N LYS A 113 -14.67 -7.29 7.22
CA LYS A 113 -14.89 -8.66 7.70
C LYS A 113 -13.61 -9.43 7.99
N GLU A 114 -12.60 -9.26 7.15
CA GLU A 114 -11.28 -9.87 7.37
C GLU A 114 -10.62 -9.30 8.65
N ILE A 115 -10.77 -8.00 8.92
CA ILE A 115 -10.27 -7.35 10.15
C ILE A 115 -11.06 -7.83 11.36
N GLU A 116 -12.40 -7.84 11.30
CA GLU A 116 -13.26 -8.36 12.36
C GLU A 116 -12.92 -9.81 12.75
N ASN A 117 -12.49 -10.63 11.79
CA ASN A 117 -12.04 -11.99 12.09
C ASN A 117 -10.72 -12.00 12.89
N ILE A 118 -9.86 -11.00 12.73
CA ILE A 118 -8.65 -10.81 13.55
C ILE A 118 -9.04 -10.33 14.96
N GLU A 119 -9.96 -9.38 15.09
CA GLU A 119 -10.46 -8.89 16.37
C GLU A 119 -11.15 -10.01 17.17
N LYS A 120 -11.93 -10.89 16.50
CA LYS A 120 -12.56 -12.07 17.12
C LYS A 120 -11.55 -13.06 17.71
N LEU A 121 -10.30 -13.09 17.23
CA LEU A 121 -9.22 -13.84 17.88
C LEU A 121 -8.79 -13.22 19.21
N GLY A 122 -9.31 -12.03 19.53
CA GLY A 122 -9.03 -11.26 20.72
C GLY A 122 -7.94 -10.20 20.55
N VAL A 123 -7.53 -9.88 19.33
CA VAL A 123 -6.64 -8.75 19.04
C VAL A 123 -7.38 -7.44 19.34
N LYS A 124 -6.74 -6.53 20.07
CA LYS A 124 -7.23 -5.16 20.25
C LYS A 124 -6.68 -4.28 19.15
N ILE A 125 -7.51 -3.40 18.59
CA ILE A 125 -7.08 -2.40 17.60
C ILE A 125 -7.41 -1.02 18.13
N GLU A 126 -6.38 -0.21 18.38
CA GLU A 126 -6.50 1.17 18.83
C GLU A 126 -6.22 2.08 17.63
N VAL A 127 -7.29 2.64 17.06
CA VAL A 127 -7.22 3.60 15.96
C VAL A 127 -6.90 5.00 16.49
N ASP A 128 -6.61 5.96 15.57
CA ASP A 128 -6.21 7.33 15.90
C ASP A 128 -4.98 7.39 16.83
N SER A 129 -4.17 6.34 16.84
CA SER A 129 -3.02 6.15 17.73
C SER A 129 -1.71 6.22 16.94
N VAL A 130 -1.15 7.42 16.84
CA VAL A 130 0.09 7.69 16.09
C VAL A 130 1.30 7.31 16.95
N ALA A 131 1.84 6.10 16.75
CA ALA A 131 3.10 5.69 17.36
C ALA A 131 4.25 6.63 16.95
N GLY A 132 5.10 6.96 17.91
CA GLY A 132 6.11 8.01 17.78
C GLY A 132 5.59 9.42 18.10
N ARG A 133 4.28 9.55 18.44
CA ARG A 133 3.67 10.79 18.93
C ARG A 133 2.89 10.57 20.23
N LEU A 134 2.01 9.59 20.25
CA LEU A 134 1.25 9.21 21.44
C LEU A 134 2.11 8.31 22.35
N TYR A 135 2.73 7.29 21.77
CA TYR A 135 3.68 6.40 22.42
C TYR A 135 4.91 6.23 21.54
N THR A 136 6.09 6.31 22.11
CA THR A 136 7.35 5.87 21.46
C THR A 136 7.49 4.36 21.60
N VAL A 137 8.39 3.76 20.81
CA VAL A 137 8.71 2.33 20.93
C VAL A 137 9.30 2.00 22.30
N ASP A 138 10.05 2.92 22.88
CA ASP A 138 10.66 2.75 24.21
C ASP A 138 9.61 2.78 25.33
N GLU A 139 8.68 3.72 25.29
CA GLU A 139 7.56 3.78 26.24
C GLU A 139 6.69 2.52 26.17
N LEU A 140 6.38 2.01 24.98
CA LEU A 140 5.64 0.76 24.84
C LEU A 140 6.34 -0.41 25.55
N LEU A 141 7.68 -0.52 25.43
CA LEU A 141 8.46 -1.59 26.05
C LEU A 141 8.67 -1.40 27.56
N GLN A 142 8.89 -0.16 28.01
CA GLN A 142 9.38 0.12 29.36
C GLN A 142 8.25 0.56 30.31
N GLU A 143 7.23 1.25 29.81
CA GLU A 143 6.19 1.85 30.63
C GLU A 143 4.84 1.14 30.46
N GLU A 144 4.44 0.82 29.21
CA GLU A 144 3.17 0.15 28.90
C GLU A 144 3.23 -1.37 29.07
N GLY A 145 4.42 -1.91 29.33
CA GLY A 145 4.65 -3.31 29.68
C GLY A 145 4.45 -4.29 28.53
N PHE A 146 4.75 -3.88 27.30
CA PHE A 146 4.84 -4.81 26.19
C PHE A 146 6.18 -5.54 26.17
N ASP A 147 6.15 -6.84 25.95
CA ASP A 147 7.35 -7.70 25.91
C ASP A 147 8.07 -7.66 24.56
N ALA A 148 7.38 -7.27 23.51
CA ALA A 148 7.94 -7.09 22.17
C ALA A 148 7.09 -6.10 21.35
N VAL A 149 7.73 -5.49 20.34
CA VAL A 149 7.10 -4.56 19.39
C VAL A 149 7.34 -5.04 17.96
N PHE A 150 6.28 -5.06 17.14
CA PHE A 150 6.37 -5.23 15.69
C PHE A 150 6.04 -3.93 14.97
N ILE A 151 6.90 -3.47 14.05
CA ILE A 151 6.71 -2.26 13.25
C ILE A 151 6.29 -2.66 11.84
N GLY A 152 5.03 -2.41 11.49
CA GLY A 152 4.42 -2.69 10.18
C GLY A 152 3.74 -1.46 9.56
N THR A 153 4.36 -0.28 9.68
CA THR A 153 3.79 1.02 9.29
C THR A 153 3.71 1.26 7.79
N GLY A 154 4.24 0.35 6.98
CA GLY A 154 4.22 0.46 5.53
C GLY A 154 5.10 1.56 4.96
N ALA A 155 4.82 1.96 3.72
CA ALA A 155 5.52 3.01 2.99
C ALA A 155 4.48 3.91 2.30
N GLY A 156 3.90 4.84 3.04
CA GLY A 156 2.80 5.70 2.58
C GLY A 156 3.20 7.13 2.24
N LEU A 157 4.47 7.54 2.43
CA LEU A 157 4.91 8.90 2.13
C LEU A 157 5.11 9.07 0.62
N PRO A 158 4.33 9.94 -0.06
CA PRO A 158 4.40 10.08 -1.51
C PRO A 158 5.72 10.70 -1.95
N ARG A 159 6.14 10.34 -3.17
CA ARG A 159 7.26 10.97 -3.87
C ARG A 159 6.74 11.89 -4.95
N PHE A 160 7.42 13.02 -5.11
CA PHE A 160 7.23 13.97 -6.18
C PHE A 160 8.44 13.95 -7.12
N GLN A 161 8.30 14.49 -8.32
CA GLN A 161 9.39 14.52 -9.30
C GLN A 161 10.41 15.64 -9.02
N GLY A 162 9.99 16.68 -8.29
CA GLY A 162 10.78 17.88 -8.04
C GLY A 162 10.79 18.83 -9.24
N ILE A 163 9.73 18.84 -10.04
CA ILE A 163 9.57 19.73 -11.20
C ILE A 163 8.80 20.99 -10.80
N PRO A 164 8.97 22.11 -11.52
CA PRO A 164 8.19 23.31 -11.29
C PRO A 164 6.68 23.06 -11.36
N GLY A 165 5.91 23.76 -10.53
CA GLY A 165 4.46 23.71 -10.54
C GLY A 165 3.83 22.55 -9.76
N GLU A 166 4.59 21.64 -9.15
CA GLU A 166 4.02 20.53 -8.34
C GLU A 166 3.25 20.97 -7.08
N SER A 167 3.32 22.26 -6.72
CA SER A 167 2.56 22.84 -5.60
C SER A 167 1.27 23.57 -6.02
N LEU A 168 0.93 23.58 -7.30
CA LEU A 168 -0.29 24.20 -7.81
C LEU A 168 -1.55 23.47 -7.32
N ASN A 169 -2.65 24.21 -7.21
CA ASN A 169 -3.96 23.65 -6.96
C ASN A 169 -4.36 22.73 -8.13
N GLY A 170 -4.87 21.54 -7.82
CA GLY A 170 -5.16 20.51 -8.84
C GLY A 170 -4.03 19.50 -9.03
N VAL A 171 -2.87 19.70 -8.34
CA VAL A 171 -1.83 18.66 -8.25
C VAL A 171 -2.06 17.83 -6.98
N TYR A 172 -2.13 16.53 -7.13
CA TYR A 172 -2.27 15.56 -6.04
C TYR A 172 -1.14 14.53 -6.09
N SER A 173 -0.73 14.04 -4.94
CA SER A 173 -0.14 12.70 -4.91
C SER A 173 -1.24 11.65 -5.08
N ALA A 174 -0.93 10.50 -5.70
CA ALA A 174 -1.90 9.40 -5.81
C ALA A 174 -2.36 8.91 -4.42
N ASN A 175 -1.48 8.94 -3.42
CA ASN A 175 -1.84 8.60 -2.05
C ASN A 175 -2.91 9.54 -1.49
N GLU A 176 -2.76 10.84 -1.66
CA GLU A 176 -3.76 11.81 -1.21
C GLU A 176 -5.09 11.61 -1.95
N PHE A 177 -5.02 11.54 -3.29
CA PHE A 177 -6.19 11.36 -4.14
C PHE A 177 -6.99 10.11 -3.77
N LEU A 178 -6.31 8.97 -3.66
CA LEU A 178 -6.94 7.70 -3.32
C LEU A 178 -7.42 7.67 -1.85
N THR A 179 -6.69 8.28 -0.91
CA THR A 179 -7.13 8.37 0.48
C THR A 179 -8.43 9.17 0.61
N ARG A 180 -8.54 10.31 -0.08
CA ARG A 180 -9.79 11.10 -0.13
C ARG A 180 -10.94 10.27 -0.69
N CYS A 181 -10.70 9.52 -1.75
CA CYS A 181 -11.74 8.69 -2.39
C CYS A 181 -12.13 7.47 -1.55
N ASN A 182 -11.15 6.69 -1.11
CA ASN A 182 -11.40 5.37 -0.52
C ASN A 182 -11.70 5.45 0.98
N LEU A 183 -10.83 6.11 1.76
CA LEU A 183 -10.97 6.20 3.20
C LEU A 183 -12.00 7.24 3.60
N MET A 184 -11.94 8.44 2.97
CA MET A 184 -12.80 9.57 3.27
C MET A 184 -14.08 9.60 2.44
N LYS A 185 -14.25 8.65 1.51
CA LYS A 185 -15.45 8.46 0.66
C LYS A 185 -15.85 9.73 -0.09
N ALA A 186 -14.89 10.46 -0.67
CA ALA A 186 -15.12 11.73 -1.37
C ALA A 186 -16.15 11.63 -2.51
N TYR A 187 -16.33 10.44 -3.10
CA TYR A 187 -17.37 10.17 -4.09
C TYR A 187 -18.81 10.26 -3.54
N LYS A 188 -18.96 10.38 -2.22
CA LYS A 188 -20.25 10.57 -1.54
C LYS A 188 -20.43 11.99 -0.96
N PHE A 189 -19.59 12.95 -1.35
CA PHE A 189 -19.80 14.33 -0.95
C PHE A 189 -21.16 14.86 -1.45
N PRO A 190 -21.96 15.59 -0.64
CA PRO A 190 -21.69 16.09 0.70
C PRO A 190 -22.13 15.18 1.86
N GLU A 191 -22.62 13.96 1.61
CA GLU A 191 -22.96 12.99 2.66
C GLU A 191 -21.74 12.72 3.56
N TYR A 192 -20.56 12.66 2.96
CA TYR A 192 -19.26 12.65 3.64
C TYR A 192 -18.58 14.00 3.47
N ALA A 193 -17.94 14.50 4.53
CA ALA A 193 -17.46 15.89 4.61
C ALA A 193 -16.23 16.20 3.73
N THR A 194 -15.55 15.20 3.18
CA THR A 194 -14.34 15.41 2.38
C THR A 194 -14.68 15.61 0.89
N PRO A 195 -14.48 16.80 0.31
CA PRO A 195 -14.62 16.99 -1.11
C PRO A 195 -13.38 16.49 -1.86
N ILE A 196 -13.55 16.22 -3.16
CA ILE A 196 -12.45 16.06 -4.10
C ILE A 196 -12.76 16.82 -5.37
N GLN A 197 -11.79 17.55 -5.86
CA GLN A 197 -11.92 18.22 -7.15
C GLN A 197 -11.21 17.37 -8.19
N VAL A 198 -11.97 16.97 -9.20
CA VAL A 198 -11.47 16.27 -10.38
C VAL A 198 -11.79 17.15 -11.58
N GLY A 199 -10.77 17.53 -12.34
CA GLY A 199 -10.94 18.32 -13.55
C GLY A 199 -11.51 17.49 -14.71
N ARG A 200 -11.73 18.14 -15.85
CA ARG A 200 -12.19 17.47 -17.07
C ARG A 200 -11.09 16.62 -17.71
N HIS A 201 -9.86 17.15 -17.73
CA HIS A 201 -8.68 16.49 -18.29
C HIS A 201 -7.70 16.18 -17.17
N VAL A 202 -7.46 14.90 -16.92
CA VAL A 202 -6.62 14.41 -15.81
C VAL A 202 -5.40 13.69 -16.34
N ALA A 203 -4.21 14.14 -15.92
CA ALA A 203 -2.96 13.41 -16.12
C ALA A 203 -2.62 12.57 -14.87
N VAL A 204 -2.31 11.30 -15.07
CA VAL A 204 -1.76 10.43 -14.01
C VAL A 204 -0.34 10.04 -14.37
N VAL A 205 0.62 10.50 -13.58
CA VAL A 205 2.05 10.31 -13.85
C VAL A 205 2.55 9.05 -13.17
N GLY A 206 2.83 8.02 -13.93
CA GLY A 206 3.32 6.74 -13.46
C GLY A 206 2.74 5.55 -14.21
N GLY A 207 3.28 4.35 -13.99
CA GLY A 207 2.85 3.12 -14.69
C GLY A 207 2.63 1.93 -13.75
N GLY A 208 2.58 2.14 -12.43
CA GLY A 208 2.32 1.09 -11.43
C GLY A 208 0.83 0.86 -11.15
N ASN A 209 0.51 -0.13 -10.32
CA ASN A 209 -0.89 -0.41 -9.93
C ASN A 209 -1.58 0.82 -9.32
N VAL A 210 -0.85 1.63 -8.56
CA VAL A 210 -1.39 2.88 -7.97
C VAL A 210 -1.79 3.89 -9.05
N ALA A 211 -1.05 3.95 -10.17
CA ALA A 211 -1.40 4.81 -11.30
C ALA A 211 -2.68 4.31 -11.99
N MET A 212 -2.84 2.99 -12.19
CA MET A 212 -4.06 2.41 -12.74
C MET A 212 -5.25 2.70 -11.82
N ASP A 213 -5.08 2.52 -10.51
CA ASP A 213 -6.11 2.80 -9.51
C ASP A 213 -6.53 4.27 -9.50
N ALA A 214 -5.56 5.20 -9.54
CA ALA A 214 -5.84 6.63 -9.57
C ALA A 214 -6.53 7.06 -10.86
N ALA A 215 -6.08 6.56 -12.02
CA ALA A 215 -6.66 6.88 -13.31
C ALA A 215 -8.11 6.39 -13.43
N ARG A 216 -8.37 5.15 -13.08
CA ARG A 216 -9.73 4.57 -13.09
C ARG A 216 -10.64 5.26 -12.08
N THR A 217 -10.11 5.67 -10.93
CA THR A 217 -10.86 6.44 -9.93
C THR A 217 -11.22 7.83 -10.47
N ALA A 218 -10.28 8.54 -11.09
CA ALA A 218 -10.53 9.87 -11.69
C ALA A 218 -11.61 9.80 -12.78
N LEU A 219 -11.55 8.80 -13.67
CA LEU A 219 -12.56 8.60 -14.70
C LEU A 219 -13.95 8.35 -14.09
N ARG A 220 -14.04 7.49 -13.06
CA ARG A 220 -15.31 7.19 -12.37
C ARG A 220 -15.85 8.35 -11.55
N LEU A 221 -15.02 9.33 -11.20
CA LEU A 221 -15.44 10.58 -10.57
C LEU A 221 -15.93 11.65 -11.57
N GLY A 222 -15.89 11.34 -12.88
CA GLY A 222 -16.49 12.19 -13.91
C GLY A 222 -15.49 12.97 -14.76
N ALA A 223 -14.20 12.66 -14.74
CA ALA A 223 -13.26 13.20 -15.71
C ALA A 223 -13.67 12.82 -17.14
N GLU A 224 -13.61 13.78 -18.08
CA GLU A 224 -13.94 13.55 -19.48
C GLU A 224 -12.83 12.77 -20.21
N LYS A 225 -11.58 13.07 -19.85
CA LYS A 225 -10.40 12.40 -20.40
C LYS A 225 -9.37 12.16 -19.30
N VAL A 226 -8.87 10.92 -19.22
CA VAL A 226 -7.78 10.55 -18.32
C VAL A 226 -6.64 9.98 -19.12
N SER A 227 -5.43 10.51 -18.91
CA SER A 227 -4.21 10.06 -19.59
C SER A 227 -3.17 9.60 -18.57
N ILE A 228 -2.65 8.38 -18.74
CA ILE A 228 -1.48 7.89 -18.02
C ILE A 228 -0.24 8.38 -18.74
N ILE A 229 0.61 9.14 -18.04
CA ILE A 229 1.88 9.65 -18.54
C ILE A 229 2.99 8.72 -18.03
N TYR A 230 3.64 7.99 -18.93
CA TYR A 230 4.65 7.02 -18.54
C TYR A 230 5.93 7.13 -19.37
N ARG A 231 7.06 7.29 -18.69
CA ARG A 231 8.37 7.56 -19.29
C ARG A 231 9.02 6.38 -20.02
N ARG A 232 8.44 5.18 -19.97
CA ARG A 232 8.90 3.97 -20.67
C ARG A 232 7.83 3.46 -21.63
N SER A 233 8.11 2.35 -22.31
CA SER A 233 7.15 1.71 -23.21
C SER A 233 6.17 0.80 -22.44
N ALA A 234 5.22 0.23 -23.18
CA ALA A 234 4.23 -0.71 -22.64
C ALA A 234 4.89 -1.95 -22.02
N ALA A 235 6.01 -2.41 -22.56
CA ALA A 235 6.72 -3.59 -22.06
C ALA A 235 7.33 -3.40 -20.67
N GLU A 236 7.62 -2.16 -20.28
CA GLU A 236 8.19 -1.82 -18.99
C GLU A 236 7.14 -1.37 -17.95
N ILE A 237 5.84 -1.42 -18.26
CA ILE A 237 4.77 -1.09 -17.31
C ILE A 237 4.80 -2.12 -16.16
N PRO A 238 5.02 -1.69 -14.90
CA PRO A 238 5.09 -2.61 -13.76
C PRO A 238 3.73 -2.96 -13.15
N ALA A 239 2.64 -2.34 -13.63
CA ALA A 239 1.31 -2.67 -13.16
C ALA A 239 0.92 -4.09 -13.59
N ARG A 240 0.00 -4.69 -12.85
CA ARG A 240 -0.62 -5.96 -13.19
C ARG A 240 -1.27 -5.89 -14.58
N ALA A 241 -1.04 -6.91 -15.41
CA ALA A 241 -1.53 -6.91 -16.80
C ALA A 241 -3.05 -6.74 -16.89
N GLU A 242 -3.81 -7.43 -16.03
CA GLU A 242 -5.26 -7.31 -15.93
C GLU A 242 -5.72 -5.87 -15.61
N GLU A 243 -4.99 -5.15 -14.75
CA GLU A 243 -5.34 -3.75 -14.40
C GLU A 243 -5.02 -2.76 -15.53
N VAL A 244 -3.98 -3.04 -16.32
CA VAL A 244 -3.67 -2.26 -17.52
C VAL A 244 -4.75 -2.49 -18.59
N GLU A 245 -5.22 -3.71 -18.74
CA GLU A 245 -6.30 -4.06 -19.67
C GLU A 245 -7.61 -3.38 -19.26
N HIS A 246 -8.02 -3.50 -18.00
CA HIS A 246 -9.20 -2.81 -17.48
C HIS A 246 -9.11 -1.29 -17.68
N ALA A 247 -7.95 -0.68 -17.47
CA ALA A 247 -7.77 0.75 -17.69
C ALA A 247 -7.99 1.13 -19.16
N LYS A 248 -7.51 0.31 -20.11
CA LYS A 248 -7.74 0.51 -21.55
C LYS A 248 -9.19 0.31 -21.94
N GLU A 249 -9.84 -0.74 -21.43
CA GLU A 249 -11.26 -1.04 -21.66
C GLU A 249 -12.17 0.10 -21.18
N GLU A 250 -11.81 0.76 -20.07
CA GLU A 250 -12.50 1.94 -19.55
C GLU A 250 -12.20 3.22 -20.34
N GLY A 251 -11.34 3.18 -21.36
CA GLY A 251 -11.04 4.31 -22.24
C GLY A 251 -9.93 5.24 -21.76
N ILE A 252 -9.09 4.81 -20.81
CA ILE A 252 -7.93 5.58 -20.36
C ILE A 252 -6.86 5.59 -21.45
N ASP A 253 -6.39 6.80 -21.79
CA ASP A 253 -5.31 7.01 -22.76
C ASP A 253 -3.93 6.75 -22.15
N PHE A 254 -2.99 6.21 -22.94
CA PHE A 254 -1.64 5.92 -22.49
C PHE A 254 -0.61 6.70 -23.30
N GLN A 255 -0.09 7.77 -22.74
CA GLN A 255 1.02 8.57 -23.27
C GLN A 255 2.34 7.95 -22.82
N LEU A 256 2.79 6.96 -23.59
CA LEU A 256 4.03 6.23 -23.34
C LEU A 256 5.23 7.03 -23.84
N LEU A 257 6.44 6.67 -23.38
CA LEU A 257 7.68 7.37 -23.74
C LEU A 257 7.55 8.88 -23.53
N THR A 258 6.89 9.28 -22.46
CA THR A 258 6.57 10.67 -22.14
C THR A 258 6.84 10.92 -20.66
N ASN A 259 7.56 12.00 -20.35
CA ASN A 259 7.88 12.39 -18.97
C ASN A 259 7.53 13.85 -18.73
N PRO A 260 6.84 14.20 -17.64
CA PRO A 260 6.60 15.60 -17.29
C PRO A 260 7.90 16.31 -16.90
N VAL A 261 8.00 17.58 -17.25
CA VAL A 261 9.11 18.47 -16.89
C VAL A 261 8.65 19.73 -16.15
N GLU A 262 7.36 20.09 -16.28
CA GLU A 262 6.77 21.24 -15.61
C GLU A 262 5.25 21.07 -15.55
N VAL A 263 4.63 21.47 -14.44
CA VAL A 263 3.17 21.65 -14.35
C VAL A 263 2.85 23.11 -14.59
N LEU A 264 2.03 23.41 -15.58
CA LEU A 264 1.63 24.75 -15.97
C LEU A 264 0.42 25.20 -15.19
N GLY A 265 0.39 26.47 -14.79
CA GLY A 265 -0.70 27.04 -14.00
C GLY A 265 -1.13 28.41 -14.48
N ASP A 266 -2.31 28.84 -14.04
CA ASP A 266 -2.83 30.19 -14.24
C ASP A 266 -2.37 31.17 -13.14
N GLU A 267 -2.79 32.43 -13.26
CA GLU A 267 -2.50 33.50 -12.30
C GLU A 267 -3.10 33.26 -10.90
N ASN A 268 -4.10 32.39 -10.78
CA ASN A 268 -4.74 31.99 -9.53
C ASN A 268 -4.08 30.76 -8.89
N GLY A 269 -3.04 30.23 -9.50
CA GLY A 269 -2.32 29.05 -9.03
C GLY A 269 -3.03 27.72 -9.27
N TRP A 270 -3.90 27.63 -10.27
CA TRP A 270 -4.55 26.38 -10.69
C TRP A 270 -3.87 25.79 -11.91
N VAL A 271 -3.82 24.45 -11.95
CA VAL A 271 -3.31 23.68 -13.08
C VAL A 271 -4.10 24.00 -14.36
N THR A 272 -3.38 24.29 -15.44
CA THR A 272 -3.93 24.48 -16.80
C THR A 272 -3.31 23.56 -17.82
N GLY A 273 -2.16 22.94 -17.49
CA GLY A 273 -1.48 22.05 -18.40
C GLY A 273 -0.30 21.32 -17.79
N LEU A 274 0.26 20.46 -18.59
CA LEU A 274 1.45 19.67 -18.26
C LEU A 274 2.43 19.73 -19.41
N ARG A 275 3.62 20.29 -19.19
CA ARG A 275 4.73 20.26 -20.16
C ARG A 275 5.46 18.94 -20.02
N CYS A 276 5.54 18.22 -21.12
CA CYS A 276 6.16 16.90 -21.21
C CYS A 276 7.31 16.92 -22.22
N ILE A 277 8.25 15.98 -22.06
CA ILE A 277 9.33 15.69 -23.01
C ILE A 277 9.19 14.25 -23.50
N ARG A 278 9.53 14.02 -24.78
CA ARG A 278 9.58 12.66 -25.33
C ARG A 278 10.80 11.92 -24.81
N MET A 279 10.64 10.61 -24.70
CA MET A 279 11.69 9.71 -24.19
C MET A 279 12.03 8.65 -25.23
N GLU A 280 13.28 8.23 -25.22
CA GLU A 280 13.73 6.99 -25.87
C GLU A 280 14.22 5.98 -24.81
N LEU A 281 14.41 4.74 -25.22
CA LEU A 281 14.84 3.68 -24.32
C LEU A 281 16.27 3.25 -24.61
N GLY A 282 17.14 3.41 -23.61
CA GLY A 282 18.51 2.92 -23.60
C GLY A 282 18.62 1.49 -23.04
N GLU A 283 19.82 1.17 -22.56
CA GLU A 283 20.11 -0.13 -21.96
C GLU A 283 19.31 -0.39 -20.67
N PRO A 284 19.09 -1.67 -20.32
CA PRO A 284 18.41 -2.04 -19.07
C PRO A 284 19.11 -1.49 -17.83
N ASP A 285 18.32 -1.02 -16.86
CA ASP A 285 18.79 -0.64 -15.54
C ASP A 285 18.88 -1.86 -14.59
N ALA A 286 19.29 -1.63 -13.33
CA ALA A 286 19.42 -2.69 -12.32
C ALA A 286 18.11 -3.47 -12.04
N SER A 287 16.95 -2.95 -12.45
CA SER A 287 15.66 -3.64 -12.37
C SER A 287 15.34 -4.50 -13.60
N GLY A 288 16.23 -4.53 -14.59
CA GLY A 288 16.03 -5.21 -15.88
C GLY A 288 15.14 -4.44 -16.87
N ARG A 289 14.65 -3.24 -16.52
CA ARG A 289 13.84 -2.40 -17.41
C ARG A 289 14.74 -1.39 -18.12
N ARG A 290 14.46 -1.12 -19.40
CA ARG A 290 15.22 -0.18 -20.19
C ARG A 290 15.17 1.23 -19.61
N ARG A 291 16.33 1.91 -19.56
CA ARG A 291 16.45 3.26 -19.01
C ARG A 291 15.77 4.28 -19.91
N PRO A 292 14.88 5.13 -19.40
CA PRO A 292 14.32 6.21 -20.18
C PRO A 292 15.34 7.35 -20.33
N ILE A 293 15.55 7.83 -21.56
CA ILE A 293 16.47 8.91 -21.92
C ILE A 293 15.65 10.03 -22.55
N PRO A 294 15.74 11.28 -22.08
CA PRO A 294 15.04 12.42 -22.69
C PRO A 294 15.57 12.70 -24.10
N ILE A 295 14.67 13.03 -25.02
CA ILE A 295 14.99 13.54 -26.36
C ILE A 295 14.97 15.05 -26.26
N GLU A 296 16.14 15.70 -26.28
CA GLU A 296 16.28 17.15 -26.18
C GLU A 296 15.51 17.87 -27.29
N GLY A 297 14.84 18.99 -26.95
CA GLY A 297 14.05 19.79 -27.90
C GLY A 297 12.72 19.13 -28.33
N SER A 298 12.26 18.11 -27.65
CA SER A 298 11.01 17.44 -27.95
C SER A 298 9.88 17.78 -26.96
N GLU A 299 10.03 18.89 -26.25
CA GLU A 299 9.04 19.37 -25.29
C GLU A 299 7.73 19.74 -26.00
N PHE A 300 6.62 19.44 -25.33
CA PHE A 300 5.27 19.77 -25.78
C PHE A 300 4.33 19.93 -24.59
N ASP A 301 3.31 20.74 -24.76
CA ASP A 301 2.32 21.02 -23.74
C ASP A 301 1.05 20.19 -23.97
N MET A 302 0.47 19.72 -22.87
CA MET A 302 -0.82 19.03 -22.83
C MET A 302 -1.76 19.81 -21.93
N GLU A 303 -2.97 20.10 -22.41
CA GLU A 303 -4.01 20.75 -21.61
C GLU A 303 -4.52 19.78 -20.54
N MET A 304 -4.40 20.16 -19.26
CA MET A 304 -4.79 19.38 -18.12
C MET A 304 -5.34 20.27 -17.00
N ASP A 305 -6.38 19.82 -16.34
CA ASP A 305 -6.97 20.51 -15.18
C ASP A 305 -6.52 19.90 -13.86
N THR A 306 -6.04 18.66 -13.90
CA THR A 306 -5.61 17.91 -12.70
C THR A 306 -4.41 17.04 -13.05
N VAL A 307 -3.42 17.01 -12.15
CA VAL A 307 -2.24 16.15 -12.26
C VAL A 307 -2.12 15.29 -11.00
N ILE A 308 -2.06 13.96 -11.19
CA ILE A 308 -1.92 13.00 -10.08
C ILE A 308 -0.56 12.32 -10.20
N ILE A 309 0.31 12.54 -9.23
CA ILE A 309 1.66 11.99 -9.19
C ILE A 309 1.66 10.60 -8.54
N ALA A 310 1.95 9.56 -9.33
CA ALA A 310 1.90 8.15 -8.95
C ALA A 310 3.24 7.42 -9.16
N ILE A 311 4.36 8.06 -8.79
CA ILE A 311 5.73 7.57 -9.03
C ILE A 311 6.34 6.77 -7.88
N GLY A 312 5.51 6.36 -6.93
CA GLY A 312 5.88 5.54 -5.78
C GLY A 312 5.90 6.31 -4.48
N THR A 313 6.16 5.57 -3.42
CA THR A 313 6.11 6.04 -2.03
C THR A 313 7.36 5.61 -1.28
N GLY A 314 7.55 6.18 -0.10
CA GLY A 314 8.63 5.86 0.83
C GLY A 314 8.13 5.66 2.26
N PRO A 315 9.01 5.23 3.17
CA PRO A 315 8.69 5.04 4.57
C PRO A 315 8.43 6.39 5.25
N ASN A 316 7.48 6.42 6.22
CA ASN A 316 7.32 7.58 7.10
C ASN A 316 8.46 7.57 8.14
N PRO A 317 9.22 8.66 8.31
CA PRO A 317 10.38 8.69 9.19
C PRO A 317 10.04 8.81 10.69
N ILE A 318 8.76 8.98 11.08
CA ILE A 318 8.37 9.26 12.47
C ILE A 318 8.96 8.22 13.43
N ILE A 319 8.74 6.93 13.16
CA ILE A 319 9.23 5.86 14.06
C ILE A 319 10.75 5.86 14.15
N ALA A 320 11.45 6.00 13.04
CA ALA A 320 12.93 6.03 13.05
C ALA A 320 13.47 7.24 13.83
N HIS A 321 12.83 8.40 13.71
CA HIS A 321 13.27 9.61 14.41
C HIS A 321 12.97 9.60 15.92
N THR A 322 11.95 8.85 16.35
CA THR A 322 11.52 8.78 17.76
C THR A 322 11.99 7.50 18.47
N THR A 323 12.80 6.68 17.80
CA THR A 323 13.31 5.42 18.36
C THR A 323 14.83 5.41 18.31
N PRO A 324 15.54 5.92 19.36
CA PRO A 324 16.99 5.90 19.41
C PRO A 324 17.56 4.49 19.24
N GLY A 325 18.61 4.35 18.43
CA GLY A 325 19.27 3.08 18.16
C GLY A 325 18.61 2.21 17.07
N LEU A 326 17.46 2.60 16.55
CA LEU A 326 16.85 1.94 15.39
C LEU A 326 17.58 2.35 14.10
N LYS A 327 18.20 1.40 13.42
CA LYS A 327 18.94 1.64 12.17
C LYS A 327 18.02 1.67 10.97
N THR A 328 18.37 2.53 10.02
CA THR A 328 17.66 2.67 8.73
C THR A 328 18.65 2.68 7.57
N THR A 329 18.17 2.24 6.42
CA THR A 329 18.87 2.36 5.15
C THR A 329 19.01 3.81 4.72
N LYS A 330 19.82 4.10 3.72
CA LYS A 330 19.92 5.43 3.09
C LYS A 330 18.58 5.96 2.53
N ARG A 331 17.62 5.07 2.27
CA ARG A 331 16.27 5.41 1.78
C ARG A 331 15.25 5.61 2.89
N GLY A 332 15.67 5.47 4.17
CA GLY A 332 14.80 5.62 5.34
C GLY A 332 14.01 4.36 5.73
N ASN A 333 14.19 3.25 5.02
CA ASN A 333 13.58 1.97 5.42
C ASN A 333 14.27 1.42 6.67
N ILE A 334 13.50 0.81 7.58
CA ILE A 334 14.06 0.17 8.78
C ILE A 334 14.90 -1.03 8.34
N GLU A 335 16.12 -1.15 8.89
CA GLU A 335 16.95 -2.33 8.71
C GLU A 335 16.43 -3.45 9.63
N ALA A 336 16.09 -4.58 9.03
CA ALA A 336 15.67 -5.78 9.73
C ALA A 336 16.30 -7.01 9.08
N ASP A 337 16.60 -8.00 9.89
CA ASP A 337 17.10 -9.30 9.42
C ASP A 337 16.05 -10.00 8.55
N GLU A 338 16.46 -10.55 7.42
CA GLU A 338 15.55 -11.13 6.44
C GLU A 338 14.83 -12.40 6.93
N GLU A 339 15.45 -13.15 7.84
CA GLU A 339 14.88 -14.40 8.35
C GLU A 339 14.08 -14.21 9.62
N THR A 340 14.56 -13.37 10.53
CA THR A 340 13.96 -13.18 11.85
C THR A 340 13.13 -11.91 11.98
N CYS A 341 13.20 -11.01 11.00
CA CYS A 341 12.60 -9.67 11.06
C CYS A 341 13.08 -8.82 12.25
N ALA A 342 14.15 -9.25 12.97
CA ALA A 342 14.71 -8.52 14.09
C ALA A 342 15.40 -7.23 13.62
N THR A 343 15.18 -6.14 14.33
CA THR A 343 15.83 -4.86 14.06
C THR A 343 17.14 -4.74 14.87
N SER A 344 17.81 -3.60 14.73
CA SER A 344 18.97 -3.27 15.57
C SER A 344 18.63 -3.06 17.05
N LYS A 345 17.36 -3.02 17.43
CA LYS A 345 16.87 -2.79 18.79
C LYS A 345 16.26 -4.06 19.35
N GLU A 346 16.73 -4.47 20.54
CA GLU A 346 16.26 -5.70 21.18
C GLU A 346 14.75 -5.66 21.48
N GLY A 347 14.05 -6.75 21.19
CA GLY A 347 12.60 -6.85 21.37
C GLY A 347 11.78 -6.12 20.30
N VAL A 348 12.44 -5.49 19.32
CA VAL A 348 11.80 -4.74 18.24
C VAL A 348 12.02 -5.46 16.91
N PHE A 349 10.90 -5.74 16.22
CA PHE A 349 10.85 -6.41 14.94
C PHE A 349 10.18 -5.51 13.90
N ALA A 350 10.50 -5.67 12.63
CA ALA A 350 9.90 -4.89 11.56
C ALA A 350 9.67 -5.76 10.32
N GLY A 351 8.62 -5.43 9.54
CA GLY A 351 8.33 -6.17 8.32
C GLY A 351 7.29 -5.50 7.41
N GLY A 352 7.27 -5.93 6.15
CA GLY A 352 6.46 -5.32 5.10
C GLY A 352 7.15 -4.10 4.49
N ASP A 353 6.37 -3.21 3.89
CA ASP A 353 6.91 -2.11 3.07
C ASP A 353 7.79 -1.11 3.84
N ILE A 354 7.69 -1.05 5.17
CA ILE A 354 8.60 -0.24 6.00
C ILE A 354 10.05 -0.73 5.92
N VAL A 355 10.25 -2.01 5.63
CA VAL A 355 11.57 -2.65 5.47
C VAL A 355 11.96 -2.73 3.99
N THR A 356 11.09 -3.29 3.14
CA THR A 356 11.43 -3.62 1.75
C THR A 356 11.16 -2.50 0.75
N GLY A 357 10.41 -1.46 1.14
CA GLY A 357 9.75 -0.55 0.21
C GLY A 357 8.42 -1.12 -0.28
N ALA A 358 7.67 -0.30 -1.03
CA ALA A 358 6.34 -0.67 -1.51
C ALA A 358 6.38 -1.95 -2.36
N ALA A 359 5.59 -2.95 -1.96
CA ALA A 359 5.53 -4.27 -2.58
C ALA A 359 4.07 -4.75 -2.73
N THR A 360 3.79 -6.03 -2.52
CA THR A 360 2.45 -6.59 -2.63
C THR A 360 1.86 -6.94 -1.28
N VAL A 361 0.52 -7.01 -1.20
CA VAL A 361 -0.20 -7.39 0.02
C VAL A 361 0.31 -8.74 0.56
N ILE A 362 0.47 -9.75 -0.29
CA ILE A 362 0.91 -11.08 0.14
C ILE A 362 2.35 -11.10 0.68
N LEU A 363 3.24 -10.28 0.12
CA LEU A 363 4.62 -10.16 0.65
C LEU A 363 4.63 -9.49 2.01
N ALA A 364 3.82 -8.44 2.19
CA ALA A 364 3.66 -7.79 3.49
C ALA A 364 3.07 -8.75 4.54
N MET A 365 2.05 -9.53 4.18
CA MET A 365 1.50 -10.59 5.03
C MET A 365 2.55 -11.66 5.39
N GLY A 366 3.33 -12.09 4.41
CA GLY A 366 4.43 -13.05 4.61
C GLY A 366 5.46 -12.55 5.63
N ALA A 367 5.85 -11.28 5.54
CA ALA A 367 6.74 -10.63 6.50
C ALA A 367 6.13 -10.59 7.92
N GLY A 368 4.83 -10.24 8.03
CA GLY A 368 4.12 -10.26 9.32
C GLY A 368 4.07 -11.64 9.96
N ARG A 369 3.81 -12.69 9.17
CA ARG A 369 3.81 -14.08 9.66
C ARG A 369 5.20 -14.56 10.09
N LYS A 370 6.23 -14.20 9.33
CA LYS A 370 7.63 -14.48 9.67
C LYS A 370 8.00 -13.81 10.99
N ALA A 371 7.67 -12.52 11.14
CA ALA A 371 7.89 -11.78 12.37
C ALA A 371 7.16 -12.39 13.57
N ALA A 372 5.91 -12.83 13.40
CA ALA A 372 5.16 -13.50 14.46
C ALA A 372 5.86 -14.78 14.96
N ALA A 373 6.43 -15.57 14.05
CA ALA A 373 7.21 -16.77 14.41
C ALA A 373 8.50 -16.40 15.14
N ALA A 374 9.19 -15.35 14.71
CA ALA A 374 10.42 -14.87 15.34
C ALA A 374 10.16 -14.29 16.74
N ILE A 375 9.10 -13.48 16.90
CA ILE A 375 8.66 -12.93 18.18
C ILE A 375 8.29 -14.07 19.14
N ASP A 376 7.58 -15.10 18.70
CA ASP A 376 7.25 -16.29 19.51
C ASP A 376 8.52 -16.99 20.03
N THR A 377 9.52 -17.17 19.15
CA THR A 377 10.80 -17.75 19.53
C THR A 377 11.55 -16.87 20.54
N TYR A 378 11.61 -15.58 20.29
CA TYR A 378 12.26 -14.59 21.16
C TYR A 378 11.62 -14.59 22.55
N LEU A 379 10.30 -14.49 22.64
CA LEU A 379 9.59 -14.43 23.90
C LEU A 379 9.71 -15.74 24.70
N LYS A 380 9.73 -16.90 24.04
CA LYS A 380 9.97 -18.21 24.68
C LYS A 380 11.37 -18.38 25.22
N SER A 381 12.36 -17.74 24.60
CA SER A 381 13.76 -17.79 25.05
C SER A 381 14.00 -16.93 26.31
N LYS A 382 13.17 -15.90 26.53
CA LYS A 382 13.26 -15.05 27.74
C LYS A 382 12.56 -15.75 28.91
N LYS A 383 13.34 -16.10 29.93
CA LYS A 383 12.76 -16.54 31.20
C LYS A 383 11.88 -15.44 31.77
N LYS A 384 10.71 -15.84 32.32
CA LYS A 384 9.85 -14.91 33.06
C LYS A 384 10.57 -14.33 34.27
#